data_8d71171a3cef4197c79169c28007d3f1
#
_entry.id   8d71171a3cef4197c79169c28007d3f1
#
_cell.length_a   1.000
_cell.length_b   1.000
_cell.length_c   1.000
_cell.angle_alpha   90.00
_cell.angle_beta   90.00
_cell.angle_gamma   90.00
#
_symmetry.space_group_name_H-M   'P 1'
#
loop_
_entity.id
_entity.type
_entity.pdbx_description
1 polymer ?
#
loop_
_entity_poly.entity_id
_entity_poly.type
_entity_poly.pdbx_seq_one_letter_code
_entity_poly.pdbx_strand_id
1 'polypeptide(L)'
;MKQKLNTVMLQEIEAVHSLLLELEEQHRCIIVNDIFALEACVGKIKDANKNIAYIEVERRKLTENRAMTEIVEELRDEKLESNYHKIKQLLQEVILQKDTNELLIKQGLSFTNRILNVLNPVRETKTYNAYGKVKK
;
A
#
# COMPACT_ATOMS: atom_id res chain seq x y z
N MET A 1 6.48 19.70 22.98
CA MET A 1 6.45 18.37 22.38
C MET A 1 5.05 17.90 21.98
N LYS A 2 4.08 18.00 22.87
CA LYS A 2 2.70 17.55 22.59
C LYS A 2 2.10 18.18 21.33
N GLN A 3 2.20 19.49 21.19
CA GLN A 3 1.64 20.20 20.02
C GLN A 3 2.30 19.80 18.72
N LYS A 4 3.62 19.72 18.71
CA LYS A 4 4.37 19.32 17.53
C LYS A 4 4.06 17.89 17.13
N LEU A 5 3.98 17.00 18.12
CA LEU A 5 3.68 15.60 17.89
C LEU A 5 2.27 15.44 17.36
N ASN A 6 1.27 16.13 17.93
CA ASN A 6 -0.10 16.09 17.41
C ASN A 6 -0.21 16.62 15.99
N THR A 7 0.55 17.68 15.66
CA THR A 7 0.56 18.21 14.30
C THR A 7 1.10 17.17 13.31
N VAL A 8 2.21 16.53 13.65
CA VAL A 8 2.80 15.47 12.80
C VAL A 8 1.85 14.27 12.68
N MET A 9 1.18 13.91 13.78
CA MET A 9 0.20 12.81 13.76
C MET A 9 -0.98 13.11 12.85
N LEU A 10 -1.46 14.35 12.83
CA LEU A 10 -2.52 14.77 11.91
C LEU A 10 -2.05 14.72 10.45
N GLN A 11 -0.83 15.12 10.19
CA GLN A 11 -0.24 15.01 8.86
C GLN A 11 -0.12 13.54 8.43
N GLU A 12 0.26 12.67 9.35
CA GLU A 12 0.36 11.23 9.09
C GLU A 12 -1.02 10.63 8.80
N ILE A 13 -2.05 11.03 9.53
CA ILE A 13 -3.43 10.60 9.27
C ILE A 13 -3.84 10.99 7.85
N GLU A 14 -3.60 12.23 7.44
CA GLU A 14 -3.91 12.70 6.09
C GLU A 14 -3.16 11.91 5.03
N ALA A 15 -1.87 11.68 5.25
CA ALA A 15 -1.02 10.96 4.29
C ALA A 15 -1.45 9.50 4.14
N VAL A 16 -1.75 8.82 5.25
CA VAL A 16 -2.22 7.41 5.22
C VAL A 16 -3.61 7.34 4.58
N HIS A 17 -4.48 8.29 4.88
CA HIS A 17 -5.80 8.35 4.25
C HIS A 17 -5.69 8.55 2.74
N SER A 18 -4.77 9.39 2.28
CA SER A 18 -4.51 9.58 0.85
C SER A 18 -4.04 8.29 0.19
N LEU A 19 -3.18 7.53 0.86
CA LEU A 19 -2.76 6.23 0.35
C LEU A 19 -3.94 5.26 0.25
N LEU A 20 -4.79 5.24 1.26
CA LEU A 20 -5.99 4.39 1.23
C LEU A 20 -6.89 4.73 0.04
N LEU A 21 -7.11 6.01 -0.23
CA LEU A 21 -7.91 6.45 -1.38
C LEU A 21 -7.29 6.01 -2.70
N GLU A 22 -5.97 6.07 -2.83
CA GLU A 22 -5.29 5.59 -4.04
C GLU A 22 -5.39 4.07 -4.19
N LEU A 23 -5.33 3.33 -3.09
CA LEU A 23 -5.50 1.87 -3.13
C LEU A 23 -6.95 1.49 -3.48
N GLU A 24 -7.93 2.23 -3.00
CA GLU A 24 -9.34 2.04 -3.37
C GLU A 24 -9.57 2.33 -4.84
N GLU A 25 -8.94 3.38 -5.38
CA GLU A 25 -8.97 3.68 -6.81
C GLU A 25 -8.31 2.57 -7.64
N GLN A 26 -7.19 2.04 -7.17
CA GLN A 26 -6.55 0.88 -7.79
C GLN A 26 -7.50 -0.31 -7.84
N HIS A 27 -8.19 -0.58 -6.74
CA HIS A 27 -9.20 -1.64 -6.68
C HIS A 27 -10.26 -1.46 -7.76
N ARG A 28 -10.80 -0.25 -7.88
CA ARG A 28 -11.80 0.07 -8.91
C ARG A 28 -11.26 -0.21 -10.30
N CYS A 29 -10.03 0.22 -10.58
CA CYS A 29 -9.39 0.00 -11.89
C CYS A 29 -9.20 -1.49 -12.20
N ILE A 30 -8.86 -2.29 -11.18
CA ILE A 30 -8.74 -3.74 -11.35
C ILE A 30 -10.08 -4.34 -11.72
N ILE A 31 -11.15 -3.97 -11.01
CA ILE A 31 -12.49 -4.52 -11.23
C ILE A 31 -13.01 -4.19 -12.63
N VAL A 32 -12.80 -2.97 -13.11
CA VAL A 32 -13.25 -2.55 -14.46
C VAL A 32 -12.22 -2.84 -15.55
N ASN A 33 -11.08 -3.40 -15.18
CA ASN A 33 -9.99 -3.76 -16.09
C ASN A 33 -9.47 -2.57 -16.92
N ASP A 34 -9.33 -1.42 -16.28
CA ASP A 34 -8.77 -0.22 -16.89
C ASP A 34 -7.25 -0.20 -16.70
N ILE A 35 -6.53 -0.72 -17.68
CA ILE A 35 -5.07 -0.89 -17.61
C ILE A 35 -4.33 0.43 -17.54
N PHE A 36 -4.76 1.43 -18.29
CA PHE A 36 -4.10 2.74 -18.30
C PHE A 36 -4.26 3.46 -16.96
N ALA A 37 -5.47 3.45 -16.41
CA ALA A 37 -5.72 4.03 -15.08
C ALA A 37 -4.96 3.25 -14.00
N LEU A 38 -4.84 1.95 -14.14
CA LEU A 38 -4.09 1.11 -13.21
C LEU A 38 -2.60 1.49 -13.19
N GLU A 39 -2.00 1.73 -14.34
CA GLU A 39 -0.62 2.22 -14.44
C GLU A 39 -0.44 3.58 -13.76
N ALA A 40 -1.39 4.49 -13.96
CA ALA A 40 -1.37 5.80 -13.31
C ALA A 40 -1.44 5.67 -11.78
N CYS A 41 -2.20 4.71 -11.27
CA CYS A 41 -2.30 4.45 -9.83
C CYS A 41 -0.95 4.05 -9.21
N VAL A 42 -0.12 3.31 -9.93
CA VAL A 42 1.20 2.89 -9.43
C VAL A 42 2.05 4.10 -9.02
N GLY A 43 2.10 5.12 -9.88
CA GLY A 43 2.84 6.35 -9.59
C GLY A 43 2.29 7.10 -8.39
N LYS A 44 0.97 7.22 -8.30
CA LYS A 44 0.30 7.91 -7.19
C LYS A 44 0.50 7.19 -5.86
N ILE A 45 0.42 5.86 -5.86
CA ILE A 45 0.69 5.04 -4.67
C ILE A 45 2.14 5.21 -4.22
N LYS A 46 3.07 5.21 -5.16
CA LYS A 46 4.49 5.42 -4.88
C LYS A 46 4.74 6.79 -4.23
N ASP A 47 4.11 7.83 -4.76
CA ASP A 47 4.22 9.19 -4.21
C ASP A 47 3.61 9.27 -2.81
N ALA A 48 2.46 8.63 -2.60
CA ALA A 48 1.82 8.58 -1.29
C ALA A 48 2.71 7.88 -0.27
N ASN A 49 3.35 6.77 -0.65
CA ASN A 49 4.30 6.05 0.22
C ASN A 49 5.51 6.91 0.59
N LYS A 50 6.04 7.68 -0.35
CA LYS A 50 7.16 8.59 -0.09
C LYS A 50 6.78 9.67 0.92
N ASN A 51 5.59 10.23 0.77
CA ASN A 51 5.08 11.25 1.68
C ASN A 51 4.92 10.69 3.10
N ILE A 52 4.37 9.50 3.23
CA ILE A 52 4.23 8.82 4.53
C ILE A 52 5.62 8.59 5.16
N ALA A 53 6.58 8.11 4.38
CA ALA A 53 7.94 7.87 4.87
C ALA A 53 8.59 9.16 5.37
N TYR A 54 8.40 10.26 4.65
CA TYR A 54 8.91 11.57 5.06
C TYR A 54 8.33 12.01 6.40
N ILE A 55 7.02 11.91 6.55
CA ILE A 55 6.32 12.30 7.79
C ILE A 55 6.74 11.39 8.94
N GLU A 56 6.94 10.11 8.67
CA GLU A 56 7.38 9.16 9.70
C GLU A 56 8.78 9.49 10.22
N VAL A 57 9.69 9.92 9.35
CA VAL A 57 11.02 10.39 9.75
C VAL A 57 10.89 11.60 10.68
N GLU A 58 10.03 12.55 10.35
CA GLU A 58 9.79 13.73 11.19
C GLU A 58 9.23 13.34 12.56
N ARG A 59 8.30 12.38 12.59
CA ARG A 59 7.74 11.87 13.85
C ARG A 59 8.81 11.21 14.72
N ARG A 60 9.67 10.39 14.12
CA ARG A 60 10.75 9.70 14.84
C ARG A 60 11.76 10.67 15.43
N LYS A 61 12.02 11.76 14.75
CA LYS A 61 12.89 12.83 15.30
C LYS A 61 12.29 13.43 16.56
N LEU A 62 10.99 13.69 16.57
CA LEU A 62 10.30 14.25 17.73
C LEU A 62 10.28 13.30 18.92
N THR A 63 10.17 12.01 18.68
CA THR A 63 10.08 10.98 19.71
C THR A 63 11.43 10.37 20.06
N GLU A 64 12.50 10.78 19.42
CA GLU A 64 13.85 10.23 19.61
C GLU A 64 13.86 8.70 19.41
N ASN A 65 13.11 8.22 18.42
CA ASN A 65 12.96 6.81 18.10
C ASN A 65 12.30 5.95 19.20
N ARG A 66 11.64 6.58 20.15
CA ARG A 66 10.88 5.86 21.18
C ARG A 66 9.58 5.31 20.58
N ALA A 67 9.12 4.20 21.14
CA ALA A 67 7.87 3.59 20.72
C ALA A 67 6.67 4.52 21.02
N MET A 68 5.75 4.66 20.05
CA MET A 68 4.57 5.50 20.23
C MET A 68 3.68 5.06 21.39
N THR A 69 3.61 3.75 21.64
CA THR A 69 2.84 3.23 22.77
C THR A 69 3.32 3.80 24.10
N GLU A 70 4.64 3.88 24.30
CA GLU A 70 5.23 4.47 25.48
C GLU A 70 4.93 5.96 25.61
N ILE A 71 5.04 6.69 24.49
CA ILE A 71 4.81 8.14 24.47
C ILE A 71 3.36 8.47 24.76
N VAL A 72 2.43 7.73 24.16
CA VAL A 72 0.99 7.92 24.41
C VAL A 72 0.65 7.68 25.88
N GLU A 73 1.19 6.63 26.48
CA GLU A 73 0.97 6.34 27.89
C GLU A 73 1.58 7.40 28.81
N GLU A 74 2.79 7.86 28.47
CA GLU A 74 3.53 8.83 29.28
C GLU A 74 2.90 10.21 29.26
N LEU A 75 2.51 10.70 28.09
CA LEU A 75 1.94 12.04 27.95
C LEU A 75 0.50 12.16 28.37
N ARG A 76 -0.26 11.06 28.32
CA ARG A 76 -1.68 10.99 28.70
C ARG A 76 -2.52 12.11 28.08
N ASP A 77 -2.25 12.43 26.83
CA ASP A 77 -2.98 13.46 26.08
C ASP A 77 -4.09 12.80 25.26
N GLU A 78 -5.32 13.22 25.46
CA GLU A 78 -6.49 12.64 24.80
C GLU A 78 -6.43 12.76 23.26
N LYS A 79 -5.96 13.91 22.76
CA LYS A 79 -5.83 14.12 21.32
C LYS A 79 -4.79 13.19 20.71
N LEU A 80 -3.66 13.03 21.39
CA LEU A 80 -2.60 12.15 20.96
C LEU A 80 -3.07 10.70 20.92
N GLU A 81 -3.76 10.27 21.95
CA GLU A 81 -4.32 8.93 22.03
C GLU A 81 -5.33 8.66 20.92
N SER A 82 -6.24 9.61 20.69
CA SER A 82 -7.23 9.53 19.63
C SER A 82 -6.57 9.47 18.24
N ASN A 83 -5.57 10.32 17.99
CA ASN A 83 -4.83 10.33 16.74
C ASN A 83 -4.06 9.04 16.52
N TYR A 84 -3.46 8.50 17.57
CA TYR A 84 -2.75 7.24 17.51
C TYR A 84 -3.67 6.08 17.14
N HIS A 85 -4.84 5.99 17.77
CA HIS A 85 -5.83 4.98 17.42
C HIS A 85 -6.31 5.11 15.97
N LYS A 86 -6.52 6.34 15.51
CA LYS A 86 -6.96 6.59 14.14
C LYS A 86 -5.92 6.14 13.12
N ILE A 87 -4.65 6.42 13.38
CA ILE A 87 -3.56 5.97 12.49
C ILE A 87 -3.51 4.45 12.45
N LYS A 88 -3.60 3.78 13.60
CA LYS A 88 -3.59 2.31 13.64
C LYS A 88 -4.74 1.72 12.85
N GLN A 89 -5.94 2.28 12.99
CA GLN A 89 -7.11 1.84 12.25
C GLN A 89 -6.92 2.02 10.74
N LEU A 90 -6.44 3.20 10.32
CA LEU A 90 -6.18 3.48 8.91
C LEU A 90 -5.10 2.55 8.33
N LEU A 91 -4.05 2.27 9.09
CA LEU A 91 -3.00 1.35 8.65
C LEU A 91 -3.54 -0.06 8.44
N GLN A 92 -4.44 -0.52 9.31
CA GLN A 92 -5.11 -1.82 9.12
C GLN A 92 -5.94 -1.85 7.85
N GLU A 93 -6.68 -0.76 7.58
CA GLU A 93 -7.46 -0.63 6.34
C GLU A 93 -6.57 -0.62 5.10
N VAL A 94 -5.44 0.09 5.17
CA VAL A 94 -4.45 0.13 4.07
C VAL A 94 -3.90 -1.27 3.79
N ILE A 95 -3.50 -2.00 4.81
CA ILE A 95 -2.96 -3.35 4.67
C ILE A 95 -4.01 -4.27 4.03
N LEU A 96 -5.24 -4.21 4.51
CA LEU A 96 -6.32 -5.04 3.97
C LEU A 96 -6.59 -4.71 2.50
N GLN A 97 -6.67 -3.43 2.15
CA GLN A 97 -6.92 -3.03 0.77
C GLN A 97 -5.77 -3.39 -0.16
N LYS A 98 -4.53 -3.20 0.30
CA LYS A 98 -3.34 -3.58 -0.44
C LYS A 98 -3.31 -5.09 -0.72
N ASP A 99 -3.56 -5.90 0.30
CA ASP A 99 -3.56 -7.36 0.17
C ASP A 99 -4.67 -7.83 -0.75
N THR A 100 -5.85 -7.21 -0.66
CA THR A 100 -6.97 -7.51 -1.56
C THR A 100 -6.60 -7.19 -3.01
N ASN A 101 -6.02 -6.03 -3.26
CA ASN A 101 -5.61 -5.64 -4.61
C ASN A 101 -4.55 -6.60 -5.19
N GLU A 102 -3.56 -6.97 -4.39
CA GLU A 102 -2.53 -7.92 -4.80
C GLU A 102 -3.12 -9.28 -5.16
N LEU A 103 -4.05 -9.75 -4.36
CA LEU A 103 -4.73 -11.03 -4.62
C LEU A 103 -5.52 -10.98 -5.93
N LEU A 104 -6.27 -9.90 -6.17
CA LEU A 104 -7.04 -9.73 -7.40
C LEU A 104 -6.14 -9.65 -8.63
N ILE A 105 -5.02 -8.97 -8.54
CA ILE A 105 -4.05 -8.89 -9.63
C ILE A 105 -3.49 -10.29 -9.95
N LYS A 106 -3.11 -11.05 -8.93
CA LYS A 106 -2.61 -12.42 -9.09
C LYS A 106 -3.65 -13.34 -9.73
N GLN A 107 -4.89 -13.24 -9.28
CA GLN A 107 -5.99 -14.03 -9.85
C GLN A 107 -6.23 -13.69 -11.31
N GLY A 108 -6.19 -12.40 -11.66
CA GLY A 108 -6.32 -11.93 -13.03
C GLY A 108 -5.22 -12.46 -13.95
N LEU A 109 -3.97 -12.43 -13.48
CA LEU A 109 -2.84 -12.97 -14.23
C LEU A 109 -2.97 -14.49 -14.43
N SER A 110 -3.35 -15.22 -13.40
CA SER A 110 -3.56 -16.67 -13.48
C SER A 110 -4.65 -17.01 -14.50
N PHE A 111 -5.76 -16.29 -14.47
CA PHE A 111 -6.85 -16.47 -15.42
C PHE A 111 -6.41 -16.20 -16.85
N THR A 112 -5.67 -15.10 -17.06
CA THR A 112 -5.14 -14.73 -18.36
C THR A 112 -4.20 -15.81 -18.91
N ASN A 113 -3.33 -16.35 -18.06
CA ASN A 113 -2.41 -17.43 -18.47
C ASN A 113 -3.14 -18.67 -18.87
N ARG A 114 -4.23 -19.04 -18.14
CA ARG A 114 -5.06 -20.21 -18.50
C ARG A 114 -5.71 -20.02 -19.86
N ILE A 115 -6.26 -18.83 -20.13
CA ILE A 115 -6.88 -18.54 -21.42
C ILE A 115 -5.85 -18.63 -22.54
N LEU A 116 -4.67 -18.05 -22.36
CA LEU A 116 -3.59 -18.11 -23.35
C LEU A 116 -3.16 -19.55 -23.63
N ASN A 117 -3.08 -20.38 -22.63
CA ASN A 117 -2.72 -21.79 -22.79
C ASN A 117 -3.79 -22.56 -23.55
N VAL A 118 -5.07 -22.26 -23.34
CA VAL A 118 -6.18 -22.87 -24.08
C VAL A 118 -6.18 -22.43 -25.54
N LEU A 119 -5.96 -21.13 -25.80
CA LEU A 119 -5.99 -20.56 -27.13
C LEU A 119 -4.74 -20.90 -27.96
N ASN A 120 -3.61 -21.16 -27.33
CA ASN A 120 -2.35 -21.45 -27.99
C ASN A 120 -1.57 -22.55 -27.26
N PRO A 121 -2.00 -23.83 -27.41
CA PRO A 121 -1.35 -24.96 -26.72
C PRO A 121 0.13 -25.14 -27.10
N VAL A 122 0.53 -24.74 -28.31
CA VAL A 122 1.92 -24.79 -28.78
C VAL A 122 2.84 -23.96 -27.89
N ARG A 123 2.31 -22.92 -27.26
CA ARG A 123 3.05 -22.04 -26.36
C ARG A 123 3.56 -22.78 -25.12
N GLU A 124 2.85 -23.80 -24.66
CA GLU A 124 3.27 -24.60 -23.50
C GLU A 124 4.54 -25.39 -23.78
N THR A 125 4.77 -25.77 -25.03
CA THR A 125 5.97 -26.51 -25.43
C THR A 125 7.20 -25.61 -25.58
N LYS A 126 7.01 -24.28 -25.57
CA LYS A 126 8.07 -23.29 -25.69
C LYS A 126 8.37 -22.65 -24.36
N THR A 127 8.68 -23.46 -23.36
CA THR A 127 9.09 -22.94 -22.05
C THR A 127 10.56 -22.55 -22.10
N TYR A 128 10.90 -21.47 -21.40
CA TYR A 128 12.27 -21.04 -21.24
C TYR A 128 12.94 -21.84 -20.12
N ASN A 129 14.21 -22.22 -20.34
CA ASN A 129 15.00 -22.84 -19.29
C ASN A 129 15.54 -21.78 -18.33
N ALA A 130 16.34 -22.20 -17.35
CA ALA A 130 16.89 -21.29 -16.34
C ALA A 130 17.79 -20.19 -16.92
N TYR A 131 18.24 -20.33 -18.17
CA TYR A 131 19.10 -19.39 -18.87
C TYR A 131 18.35 -18.53 -19.88
N GLY A 132 17.01 -18.57 -19.87
CA GLY A 132 16.19 -17.80 -20.78
C GLY A 132 16.12 -18.34 -22.21
N LYS A 133 16.63 -19.53 -22.48
CA LYS A 133 16.54 -20.16 -23.79
C LYS A 133 15.26 -20.96 -23.92
N VAL A 134 14.68 -20.98 -25.13
CA VAL A 134 13.50 -21.76 -25.40
C VAL A 134 13.83 -23.24 -25.27
N LYS A 135 13.08 -23.93 -24.41
CA LYS A 135 13.20 -25.37 -24.20
C LYS A 135 12.27 -26.10 -25.17
N LYS A 136 12.85 -26.87 -26.00
CA LYS A 136 12.10 -27.71 -26.95
C LYS A 136 11.76 -29.06 -26.35
#